data_774c038bb0700d9b2f7438af04e0b5f0
#
_entry.id   774c038bb0700d9b2f7438af04e0b5f0
#
_cell.length_a   1.000
_cell.length_b   1.000
_cell.length_c   1.000
_cell.angle_alpha   90.00
_cell.angle_beta   90.00
_cell.angle_gamma   90.00
#
_symmetry.space_group_name_H-M   'P 1'
#
loop_
_entity.id
_entity.type
_entity.pdbx_description
1 polymer ?
#
loop_
_entity_poly.entity_id
_entity_poly.type
_entity_poly.pdbx_seq_one_letter_code
_entity_poly.pdbx_strand_id
1 'polypeptide(L)'
;MTEKKSFYITTSIPYANGAPHIGHAYEMMTTDALARFKALDGYDVLYVTGADEHGQKMLQTAEKQGKTVEQLAAENSKAFEDLSIALNCRFDDFVRTTEPRHKAVAQEVWRRMEAKGDIYLEKYSGWYSIRDEAYYDEKELSKQEDGAFIAPSGTPVEWMEEDSYFFKLSAYEDKLLALYSKHPEFVGPNTRRNEVESFVKNGLRDFSISRTTFNWGVPVPGNDAHVMYVWVDALTNYLTGAGFLSDDEKFEKYWPCDLHIIGKDILRFHAIYWPAMLMSADIELPKRVFGHGFINVDNEKMSKSVGNVIDPHDLIEKYGLDQMRYFFMREVPYGKDGSYSHKAFVNRTNADLANDLGNLASRSLSMIAKNCDGKLPKIENLTSEDDALVDLAESA
;
A
#
# COMPACT_ATOMS: atom_id res chain seq x y z
N MET A 1 11.98 31.84 -9.30
CA MET A 1 11.12 30.99 -8.49
C MET A 1 12.02 29.93 -7.91
N THR A 2 12.08 29.78 -6.59
CA THR A 2 12.83 28.67 -5.97
C THR A 2 12.18 27.36 -6.40
N GLU A 3 12.99 26.44 -6.91
CA GLU A 3 12.54 25.10 -7.30
C GLU A 3 11.89 24.41 -6.09
N LYS A 4 10.66 23.92 -6.26
CA LYS A 4 9.96 23.21 -5.20
C LYS A 4 10.65 21.88 -4.92
N LYS A 5 10.78 21.50 -3.65
CA LYS A 5 11.24 20.16 -3.28
C LYS A 5 10.21 19.14 -3.75
N SER A 6 10.68 18.04 -4.34
CA SER A 6 9.83 16.91 -4.70
C SER A 6 9.42 16.09 -3.47
N PHE A 7 8.26 15.43 -3.56
CA PHE A 7 7.81 14.44 -2.58
C PHE A 7 7.06 13.32 -3.30
N TYR A 8 7.61 12.12 -3.27
CA TYR A 8 6.99 10.94 -3.87
C TYR A 8 6.36 10.05 -2.81
N ILE A 9 5.06 9.81 -2.93
CA ILE A 9 4.28 8.96 -2.01
C ILE A 9 3.46 7.94 -2.78
N THR A 10 3.33 6.73 -2.23
CA THR A 10 2.57 5.65 -2.85
C THR A 10 1.67 4.94 -1.86
N THR A 11 0.57 4.35 -2.34
CA THR A 11 -0.09 3.23 -1.69
C THR A 11 0.62 1.93 -2.07
N SER A 12 0.24 0.81 -1.44
CA SER A 12 0.37 -0.50 -2.10
C SER A 12 -0.56 -0.56 -3.32
N ILE A 13 -0.28 -1.51 -4.23
CA ILE A 13 -1.21 -1.82 -5.32
C ILE A 13 -2.04 -3.03 -4.91
N PRO A 14 -3.37 -2.89 -4.77
CA PRO A 14 -4.23 -4.00 -4.37
C PRO A 14 -4.28 -5.10 -5.42
N TYR A 15 -4.37 -6.34 -4.95
CA TYR A 15 -4.52 -7.50 -5.81
C TYR A 15 -5.94 -7.54 -6.41
N ALA A 16 -6.04 -7.42 -7.73
CA ALA A 16 -7.27 -7.22 -8.49
C ALA A 16 -8.15 -8.48 -8.61
N ASN A 17 -8.23 -9.31 -7.57
CA ASN A 17 -9.00 -10.56 -7.58
C ASN A 17 -10.38 -10.47 -6.92
N GLY A 18 -10.83 -9.29 -6.58
CA GLY A 18 -12.14 -9.04 -5.98
C GLY A 18 -12.44 -7.56 -5.80
N ALA A 19 -13.68 -7.26 -5.42
CA ALA A 19 -14.12 -5.90 -5.19
C ALA A 19 -13.35 -5.20 -4.07
N PRO A 20 -13.15 -3.88 -4.17
CA PRO A 20 -12.56 -3.08 -3.10
C PRO A 20 -13.44 -3.07 -1.84
N HIS A 21 -12.84 -2.76 -0.68
CA HIS A 21 -13.51 -2.64 0.60
C HIS A 21 -12.92 -1.49 1.43
N ILE A 22 -13.53 -1.20 2.61
CA ILE A 22 -13.12 -0.05 3.44
C ILE A 22 -11.64 -0.08 3.88
N GLY A 23 -10.98 -1.25 3.92
CA GLY A 23 -9.55 -1.34 4.18
C GLY A 23 -8.72 -0.68 3.08
N HIS A 24 -9.05 -0.92 1.80
CA HIS A 24 -8.42 -0.26 0.67
C HIS A 24 -8.73 1.24 0.66
N ALA A 25 -10.01 1.62 0.91
CA ALA A 25 -10.40 3.01 1.01
C ALA A 25 -9.62 3.76 2.09
N TYR A 26 -9.37 3.13 3.24
CA TYR A 26 -8.57 3.71 4.32
C TYR A 26 -7.13 4.02 3.88
N GLU A 27 -6.46 3.07 3.22
CA GLU A 27 -5.10 3.28 2.70
C GLU A 27 -5.06 4.44 1.69
N MET A 28 -5.98 4.43 0.72
CA MET A 28 -6.08 5.48 -0.30
C MET A 28 -6.35 6.87 0.32
N MET A 29 -7.31 6.98 1.23
CA MET A 29 -7.67 8.25 1.87
C MET A 29 -6.54 8.80 2.74
N THR A 30 -5.87 7.96 3.52
CA THR A 30 -4.79 8.40 4.40
C THR A 30 -3.55 8.82 3.61
N THR A 31 -3.24 8.12 2.52
CA THR A 31 -2.16 8.48 1.60
C THR A 31 -2.46 9.81 0.89
N ASP A 32 -3.69 9.98 0.38
CA ASP A 32 -4.14 11.24 -0.23
C ASP A 32 -4.10 12.42 0.75
N ALA A 33 -4.45 12.20 2.01
CA ALA A 33 -4.37 13.26 3.03
C ALA A 33 -2.93 13.73 3.25
N LEU A 34 -1.96 12.80 3.31
CA LEU A 34 -0.54 13.11 3.41
C LEU A 34 -0.01 13.81 2.14
N ALA A 35 -0.42 13.34 0.96
CA ALA A 35 -0.07 13.97 -0.32
C ALA A 35 -0.57 15.42 -0.38
N ARG A 36 -1.82 15.67 0.00
CA ARG A 36 -2.40 17.04 0.08
C ARG A 36 -1.68 17.91 1.10
N PHE A 37 -1.36 17.36 2.28
CA PHE A 37 -0.60 18.08 3.29
C PHE A 37 0.76 18.52 2.75
N LYS A 38 1.48 17.61 2.08
CA LYS A 38 2.76 17.95 1.47
C LYS A 38 2.66 18.99 0.34
N ALA A 39 1.61 18.93 -0.46
CA ALA A 39 1.34 19.95 -1.47
C ALA A 39 1.06 21.34 -0.84
N LEU A 40 0.31 21.39 0.28
CA LEU A 40 0.09 22.60 1.06
C LEU A 40 1.38 23.11 1.71
N ASP A 41 2.26 22.21 2.14
CA ASP A 41 3.61 22.51 2.68
C ASP A 41 4.61 22.95 1.61
N GLY A 42 4.14 23.13 0.36
CA GLY A 42 4.90 23.70 -0.74
C GLY A 42 5.70 22.71 -1.57
N TYR A 43 5.58 21.40 -1.35
CA TYR A 43 6.23 20.39 -2.16
C TYR A 43 5.55 20.20 -3.51
N ASP A 44 6.34 19.72 -4.48
CA ASP A 44 5.85 19.16 -5.73
C ASP A 44 5.65 17.66 -5.52
N VAL A 45 4.39 17.24 -5.44
CA VAL A 45 4.02 15.89 -4.99
C VAL A 45 3.72 14.99 -6.17
N LEU A 46 4.28 13.78 -6.16
CA LEU A 46 3.88 12.67 -7.02
C LEU A 46 3.20 11.61 -6.14
N TYR A 47 1.93 11.36 -6.38
CA TYR A 47 1.16 10.30 -5.72
C TYR A 47 0.82 9.19 -6.72
N VAL A 48 1.34 7.98 -6.47
CA VAL A 48 1.12 6.81 -7.32
C VAL A 48 0.38 5.72 -6.56
N THR A 49 -0.58 5.13 -7.22
CA THR A 49 -1.31 3.92 -6.82
C THR A 49 -1.41 2.97 -8.02
N GLY A 50 -2.18 1.88 -7.93
CA GLY A 50 -2.29 0.96 -9.05
C GLY A 50 -3.09 -0.29 -8.71
N ALA A 51 -2.91 -1.33 -9.53
CA ALA A 51 -3.50 -2.65 -9.32
C ALA A 51 -2.52 -3.75 -9.71
N ASP A 52 -2.41 -4.77 -8.86
CA ASP A 52 -1.71 -6.01 -9.13
C ASP A 52 -2.66 -6.99 -9.81
N GLU A 53 -2.34 -7.37 -11.05
CA GLU A 53 -3.23 -8.11 -11.94
C GLU A 53 -2.75 -9.52 -12.27
N HIS A 54 -1.54 -9.91 -11.88
CA HIS A 54 -0.93 -11.19 -12.23
C HIS A 54 -1.14 -12.26 -11.13
N GLY A 55 -0.73 -13.50 -11.45
CA GLY A 55 -0.71 -14.61 -10.51
C GLY A 55 -1.79 -15.69 -10.75
N GLN A 56 -1.58 -16.85 -10.15
CA GLN A 56 -2.42 -18.03 -10.36
C GLN A 56 -3.87 -17.83 -9.87
N LYS A 57 -4.05 -17.09 -8.80
CA LYS A 57 -5.37 -16.84 -8.24
C LYS A 57 -6.27 -16.01 -9.15
N MET A 58 -5.69 -15.13 -9.98
CA MET A 58 -6.45 -14.41 -11.01
C MET A 58 -7.03 -15.37 -12.04
N LEU A 59 -6.24 -16.33 -12.53
CA LEU A 59 -6.69 -17.37 -13.46
C LEU A 59 -7.83 -18.20 -12.86
N GLN A 60 -7.68 -18.67 -11.63
CA GLN A 60 -8.71 -19.46 -10.93
C GLN A 60 -10.00 -18.67 -10.70
N THR A 61 -9.87 -17.36 -10.39
CA THR A 61 -11.04 -16.51 -10.17
C THR A 61 -11.77 -16.22 -11.49
N ALA A 62 -11.02 -15.98 -12.56
CA ALA A 62 -11.58 -15.78 -13.91
C ALA A 62 -12.35 -17.03 -14.39
N GLU A 63 -11.74 -18.21 -14.25
CA GLU A 63 -12.39 -19.48 -14.58
C GLU A 63 -13.70 -19.69 -13.81
N LYS A 64 -13.70 -19.46 -12.49
CA LYS A 64 -14.92 -19.56 -11.64
C LYS A 64 -16.00 -18.59 -12.05
N GLN A 65 -15.64 -17.44 -12.62
CA GLN A 65 -16.60 -16.43 -13.11
C GLN A 65 -16.97 -16.58 -14.59
N GLY A 66 -16.38 -17.55 -15.30
CA GLY A 66 -16.61 -17.75 -16.73
C GLY A 66 -16.08 -16.58 -17.59
N LYS A 67 -15.02 -15.91 -17.14
CA LYS A 67 -14.37 -14.78 -17.81
C LYS A 67 -12.98 -15.15 -18.28
N THR A 68 -12.42 -14.38 -19.24
CA THR A 68 -10.99 -14.41 -19.45
C THR A 68 -10.27 -13.68 -18.31
N VAL A 69 -9.00 -14.00 -18.07
CA VAL A 69 -8.25 -13.36 -17.00
C VAL A 69 -8.01 -11.87 -17.28
N GLU A 70 -7.86 -11.50 -18.55
CA GLU A 70 -7.74 -10.10 -18.99
C GLU A 70 -9.01 -9.31 -18.70
N GLN A 71 -10.19 -9.90 -18.94
CA GLN A 71 -11.48 -9.27 -18.62
C GLN A 71 -11.61 -9.06 -17.11
N LEU A 72 -11.31 -10.08 -16.30
CA LEU A 72 -11.35 -9.97 -14.85
C LEU A 72 -10.41 -8.89 -14.33
N ALA A 73 -9.15 -8.89 -14.81
CA ALA A 73 -8.14 -7.91 -14.44
C ALA A 73 -8.60 -6.48 -14.78
N ALA A 74 -9.09 -6.26 -16.00
CA ALA A 74 -9.56 -4.94 -16.43
C ALA A 74 -10.75 -4.43 -15.61
N GLU A 75 -11.74 -5.29 -15.35
CA GLU A 75 -12.93 -4.93 -14.57
C GLU A 75 -12.58 -4.60 -13.12
N ASN A 76 -11.78 -5.44 -12.47
CA ASN A 76 -11.44 -5.24 -11.07
C ASN A 76 -10.48 -4.05 -10.87
N SER A 77 -9.48 -3.88 -11.74
CA SER A 77 -8.60 -2.72 -11.68
C SER A 77 -9.37 -1.42 -11.89
N LYS A 78 -10.33 -1.42 -12.80
CA LYS A 78 -11.23 -0.28 -13.00
C LYS A 78 -12.06 0.03 -11.75
N ALA A 79 -12.52 -1.00 -11.01
CA ALA A 79 -13.24 -0.79 -9.75
C ALA A 79 -12.36 -0.14 -8.67
N PHE A 80 -11.07 -0.45 -8.60
CA PHE A 80 -10.12 0.23 -7.69
C PHE A 80 -9.82 1.66 -8.13
N GLU A 81 -9.65 1.90 -9.42
CA GLU A 81 -9.48 3.25 -9.97
C GLU A 81 -10.72 4.12 -9.70
N ASP A 82 -11.92 3.58 -9.98
CA ASP A 82 -13.20 4.26 -9.73
C ASP A 82 -13.39 4.55 -8.24
N LEU A 83 -13.01 3.64 -7.35
CA LEU A 83 -13.02 3.91 -5.93
C LEU A 83 -12.10 5.07 -5.56
N SER A 84 -10.87 5.10 -6.09
CA SER A 84 -9.92 6.20 -5.83
C SER A 84 -10.50 7.56 -6.25
N ILE A 85 -11.20 7.60 -7.39
CA ILE A 85 -11.91 8.80 -7.87
C ILE A 85 -13.09 9.15 -6.97
N ALA A 86 -13.92 8.18 -6.58
CA ALA A 86 -15.06 8.38 -5.69
C ALA A 86 -14.64 8.88 -4.30
N LEU A 87 -13.47 8.46 -3.82
CA LEU A 87 -12.85 8.96 -2.59
C LEU A 87 -12.21 10.34 -2.74
N ASN A 88 -12.26 10.94 -3.95
CA ASN A 88 -11.60 12.20 -4.29
C ASN A 88 -10.09 12.16 -3.99
N CYS A 89 -9.43 11.03 -4.22
CA CYS A 89 -7.99 10.91 -4.13
C CYS A 89 -7.33 11.53 -5.37
N ARG A 90 -6.27 12.32 -5.16
CA ARG A 90 -5.55 13.05 -6.22
C ARG A 90 -4.27 12.32 -6.60
N PHE A 91 -4.40 11.08 -7.09
CA PHE A 91 -3.27 10.33 -7.63
C PHE A 91 -2.89 10.86 -9.02
N ASP A 92 -1.59 10.81 -9.33
CA ASP A 92 -1.02 11.27 -10.60
C ASP A 92 -0.86 10.12 -11.58
N ASP A 93 -0.73 8.88 -11.08
CA ASP A 93 -0.61 7.68 -11.92
C ASP A 93 -1.28 6.47 -11.25
N PHE A 94 -1.98 5.68 -12.08
CA PHE A 94 -2.57 4.40 -11.68
C PHE A 94 -1.89 3.29 -12.50
N VAL A 95 -0.88 2.64 -11.89
CA VAL A 95 -0.05 1.62 -12.56
C VAL A 95 -0.79 0.28 -12.56
N ARG A 96 -0.92 -0.33 -13.73
CA ARG A 96 -1.40 -1.71 -13.87
C ARG A 96 -0.25 -2.63 -14.25
N THR A 97 -0.10 -3.75 -13.56
CA THR A 97 1.05 -4.66 -13.79
C THR A 97 1.03 -5.33 -15.16
N THR A 98 -0.13 -5.36 -15.84
CA THR A 98 -0.24 -5.84 -17.22
C THR A 98 0.24 -4.85 -18.29
N GLU A 99 0.48 -3.58 -17.93
CA GLU A 99 0.94 -2.57 -18.89
C GLU A 99 2.34 -2.87 -19.45
N PRO A 100 2.56 -2.62 -20.74
CA PRO A 100 3.88 -2.84 -21.35
C PRO A 100 5.01 -2.08 -20.65
N ARG A 101 4.75 -0.82 -20.19
CA ARG A 101 5.75 -0.02 -19.46
C ARG A 101 6.17 -0.68 -18.15
N HIS A 102 5.22 -1.28 -17.43
CA HIS A 102 5.50 -1.96 -16.18
C HIS A 102 6.28 -3.27 -16.42
N LYS A 103 5.86 -4.08 -17.39
CA LYS A 103 6.58 -5.31 -17.74
C LYS A 103 8.02 -5.03 -18.13
N ALA A 104 8.28 -3.96 -18.86
CA ALA A 104 9.64 -3.55 -19.23
C ALA A 104 10.49 -3.23 -18.00
N VAL A 105 9.92 -2.51 -17.02
CA VAL A 105 10.58 -2.17 -15.74
C VAL A 105 10.90 -3.43 -14.93
N ALA A 106 9.91 -4.31 -14.75
CA ALA A 106 10.10 -5.56 -14.01
C ALA A 106 11.22 -6.43 -14.66
N GLN A 107 11.23 -6.54 -15.98
CA GLN A 107 12.26 -7.27 -16.71
C GLN A 107 13.64 -6.62 -16.61
N GLU A 108 13.74 -5.32 -16.56
CA GLU A 108 15.02 -4.64 -16.38
C GLU A 108 15.58 -4.82 -14.96
N VAL A 109 14.73 -4.73 -13.93
CA VAL A 109 15.14 -5.03 -12.55
C VAL A 109 15.64 -6.47 -12.45
N TRP A 110 14.95 -7.42 -13.07
CA TRP A 110 15.40 -8.82 -13.15
C TRP A 110 16.77 -8.94 -13.79
N ARG A 111 16.98 -8.35 -14.99
CA ARG A 111 18.29 -8.41 -15.69
C ARG A 111 19.43 -7.86 -14.84
N ARG A 112 19.20 -6.78 -14.09
CA ARG A 112 20.22 -6.21 -13.19
C ARG A 112 20.55 -7.15 -12.04
N MET A 113 19.54 -7.74 -11.40
CA MET A 113 19.76 -8.74 -10.33
C MET A 113 20.49 -9.98 -10.84
N GLU A 114 20.13 -10.45 -12.04
CA GLU A 114 20.78 -11.60 -12.69
C GLU A 114 22.23 -11.29 -13.09
N ALA A 115 22.49 -10.12 -13.68
CA ALA A 115 23.83 -9.66 -14.04
C ALA A 115 24.74 -9.52 -12.81
N LYS A 116 24.19 -9.20 -11.63
CA LYS A 116 24.91 -9.18 -10.36
C LYS A 116 25.22 -10.57 -9.81
N GLY A 117 24.60 -11.60 -10.36
CA GLY A 117 24.75 -12.99 -9.93
C GLY A 117 23.92 -13.36 -8.71
N ASP A 118 22.88 -12.57 -8.40
CA ASP A 118 21.99 -12.78 -7.27
C ASP A 118 20.75 -13.63 -7.61
N ILE A 119 20.62 -14.04 -8.87
CA ILE A 119 19.58 -14.98 -9.34
C ILE A 119 20.25 -16.27 -9.80
N TYR A 120 19.68 -17.40 -9.41
CA TYR A 120 20.13 -18.74 -9.87
C TYR A 120 18.93 -19.66 -10.06
N LEU A 121 19.06 -20.63 -10.99
CA LEU A 121 18.04 -21.64 -11.27
C LEU A 121 18.31 -22.89 -10.44
N GLU A 122 17.28 -23.40 -9.75
CA GLU A 122 17.36 -24.63 -8.97
C GLU A 122 15.99 -25.35 -8.97
N LYS A 123 16.02 -26.67 -8.77
CA LYS A 123 14.79 -27.42 -8.52
C LYS A 123 14.28 -27.14 -7.14
N TYR A 124 13.06 -26.65 -7.09
CA TYR A 124 12.38 -26.40 -5.84
C TYR A 124 11.29 -27.45 -5.60
N SER A 125 11.25 -27.98 -4.39
CA SER A 125 10.14 -28.79 -3.91
C SER A 125 9.69 -28.26 -2.55
N GLY A 126 8.40 -28.03 -2.37
CA GLY A 126 7.87 -27.46 -1.14
C GLY A 126 6.36 -27.39 -1.09
N TRP A 127 5.84 -27.05 0.08
CA TRP A 127 4.42 -26.86 0.31
C TRP A 127 3.96 -25.47 -0.13
N TYR A 128 3.16 -25.39 -1.18
CA TYR A 128 2.70 -24.16 -1.79
C TYR A 128 1.23 -23.86 -1.48
N SER A 129 0.93 -22.66 -1.01
CA SER A 129 -0.42 -22.14 -0.89
C SER A 129 -0.78 -21.29 -2.10
N ILE A 130 -1.72 -21.74 -2.90
CA ILE A 130 -2.22 -20.99 -4.06
C ILE A 130 -2.88 -19.68 -3.62
N ARG A 131 -3.56 -19.68 -2.47
CA ARG A 131 -4.24 -18.48 -1.95
C ARG A 131 -3.26 -17.41 -1.50
N ASP A 132 -2.18 -17.82 -0.84
CA ASP A 132 -1.19 -16.89 -0.29
C ASP A 132 -0.10 -16.59 -1.30
N GLU A 133 -0.09 -17.35 -2.42
CA GLU A 133 0.95 -17.36 -3.45
C GLU A 133 2.36 -17.49 -2.85
N ALA A 134 2.50 -18.35 -1.84
CA ALA A 134 3.71 -18.50 -1.06
C ALA A 134 4.02 -19.96 -0.75
N TYR A 135 5.30 -20.27 -0.68
CA TYR A 135 5.80 -21.53 -0.15
C TYR A 135 5.99 -21.46 1.36
N TYR A 136 5.78 -22.58 2.04
CA TYR A 136 5.92 -22.74 3.48
C TYR A 136 6.84 -23.91 3.81
N ASP A 137 7.66 -23.76 4.84
CA ASP A 137 8.37 -24.88 5.45
C ASP A 137 7.38 -25.81 6.16
N GLU A 138 7.63 -27.12 6.12
CA GLU A 138 6.77 -28.10 6.81
C GLU A 138 6.61 -27.79 8.30
N LYS A 139 7.61 -27.18 8.92
CA LYS A 139 7.58 -26.76 10.34
C LYS A 139 6.60 -25.62 10.63
N GLU A 140 6.21 -24.85 9.61
CA GLU A 140 5.26 -23.76 9.71
C GLU A 140 3.82 -24.24 9.51
N LEU A 141 3.64 -25.48 9.03
CA LEU A 141 2.34 -26.03 8.68
C LEU A 141 1.67 -26.73 9.86
N SER A 142 0.34 -26.64 9.87
CA SER A 142 -0.51 -27.43 10.77
C SER A 142 -1.09 -28.63 10.03
N LYS A 143 -0.85 -29.84 10.55
CA LYS A 143 -1.41 -31.07 9.97
C LYS A 143 -2.83 -31.30 10.50
N GLN A 144 -3.78 -31.51 9.60
CA GLN A 144 -5.18 -31.79 9.92
C GLN A 144 -5.40 -33.29 10.17
N GLU A 145 -6.55 -33.64 10.73
CA GLU A 145 -6.92 -35.07 11.05
C GLU A 145 -7.01 -35.94 9.78
N ASP A 146 -7.36 -35.35 8.63
CA ASP A 146 -7.42 -36.01 7.33
C ASP A 146 -6.06 -36.15 6.64
N GLY A 147 -5.00 -35.65 7.27
CA GLY A 147 -3.63 -35.66 6.75
C GLY A 147 -3.26 -34.47 5.88
N ALA A 148 -4.17 -33.57 5.59
CA ALA A 148 -3.89 -32.34 4.85
C ALA A 148 -3.03 -31.36 5.66
N PHE A 149 -2.20 -30.58 4.96
CA PHE A 149 -1.40 -29.53 5.58
C PHE A 149 -2.04 -28.15 5.33
N ILE A 150 -1.99 -27.31 6.35
CA ILE A 150 -2.55 -25.94 6.33
C ILE A 150 -1.47 -24.94 6.72
N ALA A 151 -1.36 -23.86 5.93
CA ALA A 151 -0.47 -22.74 6.20
C ALA A 151 -0.90 -21.94 7.44
N PRO A 152 -0.02 -21.11 8.05
CA PRO A 152 -0.36 -20.22 9.15
C PRO A 152 -1.52 -19.25 8.88
N SER A 153 -1.76 -18.96 7.60
CA SER A 153 -2.89 -18.14 7.11
C SER A 153 -4.24 -18.87 7.18
N GLY A 154 -4.25 -20.18 7.52
CA GLY A 154 -5.44 -21.03 7.51
C GLY A 154 -5.79 -21.57 6.11
N THR A 155 -4.86 -21.55 5.16
CA THR A 155 -5.10 -22.00 3.77
C THR A 155 -4.49 -23.38 3.51
N PRO A 156 -5.14 -24.23 2.68
CA PRO A 156 -4.56 -25.50 2.24
C PRO A 156 -3.26 -25.26 1.47
N VAL A 157 -2.32 -26.21 1.59
CA VAL A 157 -1.09 -26.23 0.82
C VAL A 157 -0.97 -27.55 0.08
N GLU A 158 -0.34 -27.51 -1.10
CA GLU A 158 -0.08 -28.66 -1.95
C GLU A 158 1.44 -28.80 -2.13
N TRP A 159 1.92 -30.06 -2.19
CA TRP A 159 3.33 -30.31 -2.49
C TRP A 159 3.59 -30.06 -3.97
N MET A 160 4.52 -29.16 -4.28
CA MET A 160 4.90 -28.83 -5.65
C MET A 160 6.39 -29.04 -5.85
N GLU A 161 6.75 -29.52 -7.03
CA GLU A 161 8.12 -29.60 -7.52
C GLU A 161 8.19 -28.89 -8.87
N GLU A 162 9.04 -27.89 -8.96
CA GLU A 162 9.27 -27.13 -10.21
C GLU A 162 10.70 -26.62 -10.29
N ASP A 163 11.20 -26.45 -11.51
CA ASP A 163 12.40 -25.65 -11.73
C ASP A 163 12.04 -24.19 -11.45
N SER A 164 12.77 -23.53 -10.59
CA SER A 164 12.50 -22.16 -10.23
C SER A 164 13.78 -21.33 -10.13
N TYR A 165 13.68 -20.08 -10.53
CA TYR A 165 14.71 -19.10 -10.21
C TYR A 165 14.59 -18.66 -8.76
N PHE A 166 15.74 -18.55 -8.08
CA PHE A 166 15.87 -18.09 -6.71
C PHE A 166 16.61 -16.77 -6.65
N PHE A 167 16.19 -15.91 -5.74
CA PHE A 167 16.93 -14.71 -5.36
C PHE A 167 17.71 -14.96 -4.08
N LYS A 168 19.00 -14.59 -4.08
CA LYS A 168 19.92 -14.73 -2.95
C LYS A 168 19.63 -13.73 -1.83
N LEU A 169 18.44 -13.79 -1.23
CA LEU A 169 18.03 -12.90 -0.16
C LEU A 169 18.95 -13.00 1.06
N SER A 170 19.44 -14.20 1.37
CA SER A 170 20.37 -14.45 2.48
C SER A 170 21.65 -13.61 2.41
N ALA A 171 22.09 -13.25 1.20
CA ALA A 171 23.28 -12.40 1.00
C ALA A 171 23.06 -10.92 1.40
N TYR A 172 21.82 -10.54 1.71
CA TYR A 172 21.43 -9.17 2.05
C TYR A 172 21.15 -8.94 3.54
N GLU A 173 21.24 -9.97 4.39
CA GLU A 173 20.93 -9.89 5.82
C GLU A 173 21.68 -8.78 6.52
N ASP A 174 23.03 -8.79 6.45
CA ASP A 174 23.85 -7.77 7.08
C ASP A 174 23.59 -6.35 6.55
N LYS A 175 23.35 -6.22 5.25
CA LYS A 175 23.05 -4.94 4.61
C LYS A 175 21.71 -4.36 5.08
N LEU A 176 20.69 -5.22 5.24
CA LEU A 176 19.39 -4.83 5.76
C LEU A 176 19.46 -4.43 7.22
N LEU A 177 20.17 -5.20 8.06
CA LEU A 177 20.39 -4.85 9.46
C LEU A 177 21.16 -3.52 9.60
N ALA A 178 22.16 -3.29 8.76
CA ALA A 178 22.88 -2.02 8.70
C ALA A 178 21.97 -0.86 8.27
N LEU A 179 21.07 -1.08 7.29
CA LEU A 179 20.06 -0.10 6.86
C LEU A 179 19.17 0.32 8.04
N TYR A 180 18.57 -0.64 8.76
CA TYR A 180 17.66 -0.33 9.87
C TYR A 180 18.37 0.33 11.04
N SER A 181 19.62 -0.03 11.29
CA SER A 181 20.42 0.59 12.34
C SER A 181 20.80 2.04 12.01
N LYS A 182 21.17 2.31 10.75
CA LYS A 182 21.59 3.62 10.27
C LYS A 182 20.41 4.56 10.03
N HIS A 183 19.28 3.99 9.60
CA HIS A 183 18.04 4.68 9.26
C HIS A 183 16.86 4.11 10.04
N PRO A 184 16.75 4.41 11.35
CA PRO A 184 15.69 3.88 12.20
C PRO A 184 14.29 4.33 11.77
N GLU A 185 14.19 5.39 10.97
CA GLU A 185 12.96 5.90 10.36
C GLU A 185 12.51 5.12 9.12
N PHE A 186 13.39 4.27 8.55
CA PHE A 186 13.11 3.54 7.31
C PHE A 186 11.85 2.68 7.41
N VAL A 187 11.60 2.04 8.56
CA VAL A 187 10.38 1.26 8.81
C VAL A 187 9.57 1.91 9.91
N GLY A 188 8.33 2.26 9.62
CA GLY A 188 7.38 2.78 10.59
C GLY A 188 6.08 1.97 10.68
N PRO A 189 5.39 2.05 11.81
CA PRO A 189 5.80 2.55 13.11
C PRO A 189 6.84 1.64 13.81
N ASN A 190 7.37 2.08 14.96
CA ASN A 190 8.44 1.36 15.68
C ASN A 190 8.12 -0.11 15.97
N THR A 191 6.87 -0.43 16.25
CA THR A 191 6.44 -1.84 16.46
C THR A 191 6.69 -2.68 15.22
N ARG A 192 6.47 -2.13 14.03
CA ARG A 192 6.70 -2.79 12.75
C ARG A 192 8.19 -2.92 12.43
N ARG A 193 8.97 -1.90 12.76
CA ARG A 193 10.43 -1.98 12.66
C ARG A 193 10.99 -3.12 13.49
N ASN A 194 10.57 -3.24 14.75
CA ASN A 194 11.04 -4.31 15.65
C ASN A 194 10.68 -5.71 15.12
N GLU A 195 9.50 -5.86 14.50
CA GLU A 195 9.06 -7.10 13.84
C GLU A 195 9.98 -7.46 12.66
N VAL A 196 10.27 -6.49 11.78
CA VAL A 196 11.16 -6.66 10.63
C VAL A 196 12.58 -6.99 11.06
N GLU A 197 13.15 -6.22 11.99
CA GLU A 197 14.49 -6.49 12.51
C GLU A 197 14.61 -7.88 13.16
N SER A 198 13.62 -8.28 13.94
CA SER A 198 13.60 -9.60 14.56
C SER A 198 13.54 -10.71 13.49
N PHE A 199 12.74 -10.53 12.45
CA PHE A 199 12.65 -11.48 11.35
C PHE A 199 13.98 -11.65 10.63
N VAL A 200 14.66 -10.55 10.30
CA VAL A 200 15.96 -10.58 9.61
C VAL A 200 17.03 -11.20 10.51
N LYS A 201 17.07 -10.85 11.80
CA LYS A 201 18.04 -11.42 12.79
C LYS A 201 17.89 -12.93 13.00
N ASN A 202 16.71 -13.50 12.70
CA ASN A 202 16.50 -14.94 12.77
C ASN A 202 17.06 -15.71 11.56
N GLY A 203 17.66 -15.01 10.61
CA GLY A 203 18.28 -15.55 9.40
C GLY A 203 17.33 -15.50 8.20
N LEU A 204 17.84 -14.95 7.10
CA LEU A 204 17.13 -14.91 5.82
C LEU A 204 17.47 -16.14 4.98
N ARG A 205 16.51 -16.59 4.19
CA ARG A 205 16.68 -17.66 3.21
C ARG A 205 16.42 -17.13 1.81
N ASP A 206 17.10 -17.71 0.84
CA ASP A 206 16.81 -17.47 -0.55
C ASP A 206 15.39 -17.95 -0.87
N PHE A 207 14.72 -17.23 -1.76
CA PHE A 207 13.34 -17.55 -2.09
C PHE A 207 13.09 -17.64 -3.59
N SER A 208 12.13 -18.47 -3.96
CA SER A 208 11.72 -18.71 -5.33
C SER A 208 11.04 -17.47 -5.92
N ILE A 209 11.55 -16.98 -7.05
CA ILE A 209 11.12 -15.75 -7.73
C ILE A 209 10.51 -15.99 -9.11
N SER A 210 10.27 -17.24 -9.51
CA SER A 210 9.57 -17.56 -10.76
C SER A 210 8.61 -18.73 -10.61
N ARG A 211 7.72 -18.90 -11.59
CA ARG A 211 6.73 -19.98 -11.67
C ARG A 211 6.68 -20.51 -13.09
N THR A 212 6.43 -21.84 -13.20
CA THR A 212 6.22 -22.55 -14.47
C THR A 212 4.82 -23.15 -14.59
N THR A 213 4.07 -23.16 -13.49
CA THR A 213 2.75 -23.81 -13.39
C THR A 213 1.62 -23.02 -14.05
N PHE A 214 1.87 -21.75 -14.38
CA PHE A 214 0.94 -20.87 -15.11
C PHE A 214 1.73 -19.84 -15.93
N ASN A 215 1.04 -19.16 -16.84
CA ASN A 215 1.64 -18.20 -17.78
C ASN A 215 1.11 -16.76 -17.62
N TRP A 216 0.22 -16.49 -16.65
CA TRP A 216 -0.32 -15.15 -16.38
C TRP A 216 0.61 -14.40 -15.43
N GLY A 217 1.58 -13.69 -15.99
CA GLY A 217 2.63 -12.96 -15.26
C GLY A 217 3.58 -12.25 -16.22
N VAL A 218 4.59 -11.59 -15.68
CA VAL A 218 5.68 -11.02 -16.47
C VAL A 218 6.64 -12.14 -16.87
N PRO A 219 6.89 -12.37 -18.19
CA PRO A 219 7.84 -13.38 -18.62
C PRO A 219 9.26 -13.10 -18.12
N VAL A 220 9.96 -14.14 -17.66
CA VAL A 220 11.37 -14.03 -17.26
C VAL A 220 12.24 -13.77 -18.51
N PRO A 221 13.12 -12.76 -18.49
CA PRO A 221 14.00 -12.48 -19.60
C PRO A 221 14.85 -13.70 -20.00
N GLY A 222 14.81 -14.07 -21.28
CA GLY A 222 15.58 -15.19 -21.81
C GLY A 222 15.05 -16.59 -21.49
N ASN A 223 13.90 -16.70 -20.77
CA ASN A 223 13.27 -17.99 -20.48
C ASN A 223 11.74 -17.86 -20.37
N ASP A 224 11.07 -17.90 -21.51
CA ASP A 224 9.60 -17.75 -21.62
C ASP A 224 8.79 -18.89 -20.96
N ALA A 225 9.45 -19.98 -20.52
CA ALA A 225 8.80 -21.04 -19.76
C ALA A 225 8.48 -20.61 -18.31
N HIS A 226 9.07 -19.52 -17.84
CA HIS A 226 8.86 -18.98 -16.52
C HIS A 226 8.19 -17.61 -16.57
N VAL A 227 7.30 -17.37 -15.63
CA VAL A 227 6.82 -16.02 -15.27
C VAL A 227 7.37 -15.62 -13.93
N MET A 228 7.56 -14.32 -13.72
CA MET A 228 8.05 -13.78 -12.45
C MET A 228 7.04 -14.06 -11.33
N TYR A 229 7.56 -14.29 -10.12
CA TYR A 229 6.77 -14.32 -8.91
C TYR A 229 6.09 -12.98 -8.69
N VAL A 230 4.81 -13.03 -8.30
CA VAL A 230 3.94 -11.84 -8.23
C VAL A 230 4.55 -10.69 -7.43
N TRP A 231 5.29 -10.95 -6.36
CA TRP A 231 5.92 -9.89 -5.57
C TRP A 231 7.15 -9.25 -6.23
N VAL A 232 7.90 -10.00 -7.06
CA VAL A 232 9.00 -9.43 -7.85
C VAL A 232 8.44 -8.49 -8.92
N ASP A 233 7.34 -8.88 -9.51
CA ASP A 233 6.57 -8.09 -10.45
C ASP A 233 5.93 -6.86 -9.75
N ALA A 234 5.03 -7.07 -8.80
CA ALA A 234 4.25 -6.03 -8.15
C ALA A 234 5.11 -4.92 -7.52
N LEU A 235 6.22 -5.26 -6.83
CA LEU A 235 7.06 -4.25 -6.16
C LEU A 235 7.70 -3.26 -7.14
N THR A 236 7.93 -3.64 -8.39
CA THR A 236 8.53 -2.75 -9.39
C THR A 236 7.58 -1.66 -9.91
N ASN A 237 6.28 -1.70 -9.54
CA ASN A 237 5.31 -0.66 -9.88
C ASN A 237 5.76 0.73 -9.42
N TYR A 238 6.45 0.81 -8.28
CA TYR A 238 6.95 2.06 -7.71
C TYR A 238 7.99 2.75 -8.60
N LEU A 239 8.83 1.97 -9.28
CA LEU A 239 9.76 2.49 -10.29
C LEU A 239 9.02 2.91 -11.55
N THR A 240 8.03 2.11 -11.97
CA THR A 240 7.19 2.41 -13.13
C THR A 240 6.48 3.75 -12.96
N GLY A 241 5.84 3.97 -11.82
CA GLY A 241 5.14 5.21 -11.50
C GLY A 241 6.07 6.43 -11.41
N ALA A 242 7.32 6.22 -10.99
CA ALA A 242 8.35 7.26 -10.97
C ALA A 242 8.90 7.61 -12.36
N GLY A 243 8.62 6.80 -13.40
CA GLY A 243 9.11 7.05 -14.76
C GLY A 243 10.37 6.28 -15.15
N PHE A 244 10.82 5.32 -14.35
CA PHE A 244 11.98 4.50 -14.67
C PHE A 244 11.85 3.88 -16.07
N LEU A 245 12.86 4.02 -16.92
CA LEU A 245 12.93 3.64 -18.35
C LEU A 245 11.99 4.40 -19.31
N SER A 246 11.11 5.25 -18.83
CA SER A 246 10.14 5.95 -19.69
C SER A 246 10.26 7.47 -19.65
N ASP A 247 10.78 8.04 -18.56
CA ASP A 247 10.90 9.47 -18.32
C ASP A 247 12.01 9.71 -17.29
N ASP A 248 13.24 9.92 -17.79
CA ASP A 248 14.42 10.09 -16.96
C ASP A 248 14.33 11.36 -16.08
N GLU A 249 13.74 12.45 -16.57
CA GLU A 249 13.58 13.69 -15.81
C GLU A 249 12.63 13.49 -14.63
N LYS A 250 11.52 12.79 -14.86
CA LYS A 250 10.57 12.43 -13.81
C LYS A 250 11.23 11.51 -12.78
N PHE A 251 11.99 10.52 -13.25
CA PHE A 251 12.67 9.57 -12.38
C PHE A 251 13.71 10.26 -11.49
N GLU A 252 14.59 11.07 -12.05
CA GLU A 252 15.60 11.83 -11.31
C GLU A 252 14.97 12.80 -10.29
N LYS A 253 13.81 13.37 -10.64
CA LYS A 253 13.10 14.32 -9.78
C LYS A 253 12.44 13.66 -8.56
N TYR A 254 11.84 12.49 -8.74
CA TYR A 254 10.98 11.87 -7.70
C TYR A 254 11.57 10.64 -7.05
N TRP A 255 12.46 9.89 -7.72
CA TRP A 255 13.12 8.78 -7.08
C TRP A 255 14.38 9.26 -6.31
N PRO A 256 14.65 8.78 -5.07
CA PRO A 256 13.97 7.71 -4.36
C PRO A 256 12.64 8.15 -3.73
N CYS A 257 11.69 7.21 -3.68
CA CYS A 257 10.38 7.42 -3.05
C CYS A 257 10.52 7.86 -1.60
N ASP A 258 9.80 8.92 -1.21
CA ASP A 258 9.82 9.43 0.16
C ASP A 258 9.05 8.53 1.13
N LEU A 259 7.92 7.94 0.68
CA LEU A 259 7.06 7.19 1.57
C LEU A 259 6.19 6.17 0.82
N HIS A 260 6.40 4.88 1.11
CA HIS A 260 5.46 3.82 0.79
C HIS A 260 4.50 3.61 1.95
N ILE A 261 3.18 3.84 1.73
CA ILE A 261 2.11 3.51 2.67
C ILE A 261 1.55 2.14 2.28
N ILE A 262 1.52 1.21 3.22
CA ILE A 262 1.14 -0.18 2.95
C ILE A 262 0.36 -0.79 4.12
N GLY A 263 -0.41 -1.83 3.87
CA GLY A 263 -0.97 -2.68 4.92
C GLY A 263 0.13 -3.44 5.69
N LYS A 264 -0.06 -3.61 6.99
CA LYS A 264 0.93 -4.30 7.86
C LYS A 264 1.22 -5.75 7.47
N ASP A 265 0.32 -6.41 6.77
CA ASP A 265 0.41 -7.80 6.31
C ASP A 265 1.43 -7.99 5.18
N ILE A 266 1.69 -6.94 4.41
CA ILE A 266 2.65 -6.95 3.31
C ILE A 266 3.98 -6.26 3.68
N LEU A 267 4.19 -6.00 4.97
CA LEU A 267 5.37 -5.28 5.46
C LEU A 267 6.69 -5.97 5.09
N ARG A 268 6.77 -7.31 5.19
CA ARG A 268 8.00 -8.06 4.88
C ARG A 268 8.43 -7.88 3.43
N PHE A 269 7.48 -7.84 2.50
CA PHE A 269 7.78 -7.63 1.09
C PHE A 269 8.37 -6.25 0.84
N HIS A 270 7.88 -5.21 1.50
CA HIS A 270 8.31 -3.83 1.30
C HIS A 270 9.54 -3.44 2.12
N ALA A 271 9.71 -4.03 3.29
CA ALA A 271 10.80 -3.66 4.18
C ALA A 271 12.02 -4.59 4.08
N ILE A 272 11.88 -5.80 3.52
CA ILE A 272 12.96 -6.78 3.40
C ILE A 272 13.25 -7.10 1.94
N TYR A 273 12.26 -7.64 1.19
CA TYR A 273 12.47 -8.11 -0.18
C TYR A 273 12.74 -6.94 -1.14
N TRP A 274 11.91 -5.90 -1.07
CA TRP A 274 12.05 -4.72 -1.93
C TRP A 274 13.42 -4.04 -1.81
N PRO A 275 13.90 -3.64 -0.62
CA PRO A 275 15.22 -3.05 -0.49
C PRO A 275 16.35 -4.01 -0.89
N ALA A 276 16.23 -5.32 -0.65
CA ALA A 276 17.23 -6.29 -1.10
C ALA A 276 17.29 -6.38 -2.63
N MET A 277 16.14 -6.41 -3.31
CA MET A 277 16.05 -6.38 -4.77
C MET A 277 16.63 -5.09 -5.36
N LEU A 278 16.32 -3.94 -4.77
CA LEU A 278 16.88 -2.65 -5.20
C LEU A 278 18.40 -2.60 -5.01
N MET A 279 18.92 -3.06 -3.86
CA MET A 279 20.38 -3.18 -3.64
C MET A 279 21.03 -4.11 -4.66
N SER A 280 20.34 -5.19 -5.05
CA SER A 280 20.81 -6.11 -6.08
C SER A 280 20.79 -5.47 -7.46
N ALA A 281 19.78 -4.70 -7.78
CA ALA A 281 19.67 -4.00 -9.06
C ALA A 281 20.47 -2.70 -9.17
N ASP A 282 21.25 -2.34 -8.13
CA ASP A 282 21.98 -1.07 -8.00
C ASP A 282 21.06 0.16 -8.20
N ILE A 283 19.87 0.11 -7.59
CA ILE A 283 18.88 1.20 -7.55
C ILE A 283 18.82 1.76 -6.13
N GLU A 284 18.70 3.09 -6.00
CA GLU A 284 18.58 3.76 -4.71
C GLU A 284 17.34 3.31 -3.95
N LEU A 285 17.46 3.22 -2.61
CA LEU A 285 16.37 2.75 -1.76
C LEU A 285 15.32 3.83 -1.50
N PRO A 286 14.04 3.48 -1.31
CA PRO A 286 13.05 4.43 -0.80
C PRO A 286 13.47 4.94 0.59
N LYS A 287 13.02 6.13 0.96
CA LYS A 287 13.38 6.75 2.23
C LYS A 287 12.63 6.13 3.40
N ARG A 288 11.38 5.69 3.18
CA ARG A 288 10.54 5.15 4.25
C ARG A 288 9.46 4.19 3.75
N VAL A 289 9.19 3.15 4.55
CA VAL A 289 8.04 2.24 4.45
C VAL A 289 7.22 2.36 5.72
N PHE A 290 5.92 2.64 5.61
CA PHE A 290 5.03 2.76 6.76
C PHE A 290 3.87 1.76 6.66
N GLY A 291 3.81 0.82 7.61
CA GLY A 291 2.76 -0.19 7.70
C GLY A 291 1.59 0.28 8.58
N HIS A 292 0.44 0.57 7.97
CA HIS A 292 -0.79 0.85 8.72
C HIS A 292 -1.48 -0.42 9.21
N GLY A 293 -2.38 -0.28 10.19
CA GLY A 293 -3.15 -1.39 10.74
C GLY A 293 -4.39 -1.75 9.91
N PHE A 294 -5.07 -2.81 10.29
CA PHE A 294 -6.33 -3.24 9.65
C PHE A 294 -7.52 -2.40 10.14
N ILE A 295 -8.54 -2.34 9.29
CA ILE A 295 -9.86 -1.85 9.67
C ILE A 295 -10.75 -3.05 9.92
N ASN A 296 -11.15 -3.21 11.17
CA ASN A 296 -12.13 -4.20 11.62
C ASN A 296 -13.55 -3.62 11.49
N VAL A 297 -14.54 -4.48 11.55
CA VAL A 297 -15.97 -4.11 11.62
C VAL A 297 -16.53 -4.66 12.92
N ASP A 298 -17.04 -3.77 13.78
CA ASP A 298 -17.51 -4.12 15.12
C ASP A 298 -16.49 -4.95 15.94
N ASN A 299 -15.20 -4.58 15.81
CA ASN A 299 -14.04 -5.24 16.40
C ASN A 299 -13.71 -6.66 15.86
N GLU A 300 -14.37 -7.07 14.79
CA GLU A 300 -14.08 -8.35 14.12
C GLU A 300 -13.35 -8.12 12.79
N LYS A 301 -12.41 -9.01 12.45
CA LYS A 301 -11.71 -8.94 11.16
C LYS A 301 -12.69 -9.11 10.01
N MET A 302 -12.59 -8.24 8.99
CA MET A 302 -13.40 -8.39 7.78
C MET A 302 -13.08 -9.70 7.06
N SER A 303 -14.11 -10.44 6.70
CA SER A 303 -14.00 -11.67 5.93
C SER A 303 -15.23 -11.88 5.05
N LYS A 304 -15.01 -12.31 3.80
CA LYS A 304 -16.12 -12.68 2.90
C LYS A 304 -16.95 -13.84 3.45
N SER A 305 -16.34 -14.74 4.19
CA SER A 305 -17.03 -15.89 4.82
C SER A 305 -17.94 -15.50 5.98
N VAL A 306 -17.60 -14.42 6.68
CA VAL A 306 -18.42 -13.86 7.78
C VAL A 306 -19.49 -12.91 7.23
N GLY A 307 -19.31 -12.39 6.01
CA GLY A 307 -20.27 -11.47 5.38
C GLY A 307 -20.25 -10.04 5.95
N ASN A 308 -19.16 -9.67 6.65
CA ASN A 308 -18.99 -8.35 7.27
C ASN A 308 -18.08 -7.41 6.46
N VAL A 309 -17.83 -7.72 5.18
CA VAL A 309 -17.10 -6.84 4.27
C VAL A 309 -17.99 -5.65 3.89
N ILE A 310 -17.48 -4.44 4.09
CA ILE A 310 -18.21 -3.20 3.81
C ILE A 310 -17.70 -2.59 2.51
N ASP A 311 -18.65 -2.28 1.61
CA ASP A 311 -18.38 -1.52 0.39
C ASP A 311 -18.20 -0.03 0.75
N PRO A 312 -17.10 0.61 0.35
CA PRO A 312 -16.90 2.04 0.56
C PRO A 312 -17.96 2.92 -0.07
N HIS A 313 -18.52 2.53 -1.21
CA HIS A 313 -19.57 3.29 -1.90
C HIS A 313 -20.85 3.39 -1.06
N ASP A 314 -21.22 2.32 -0.33
CA ASP A 314 -22.37 2.35 0.58
C ASP A 314 -22.18 3.38 1.70
N LEU A 315 -20.93 3.54 2.20
CA LEU A 315 -20.64 4.55 3.21
C LEU A 315 -20.68 5.96 2.65
N ILE A 316 -20.15 6.18 1.45
CA ILE A 316 -20.20 7.47 0.76
C ILE A 316 -21.68 7.88 0.52
N GLU A 317 -22.50 6.98 0.01
CA GLU A 317 -23.93 7.23 -0.25
C GLU A 317 -24.68 7.55 1.04
N LYS A 318 -24.42 6.76 2.10
CA LYS A 318 -25.17 6.88 3.36
C LYS A 318 -24.78 8.09 4.20
N TYR A 319 -23.50 8.46 4.23
CA TYR A 319 -22.98 9.45 5.18
C TYR A 319 -22.35 10.67 4.53
N GLY A 320 -21.97 10.58 3.26
CA GLY A 320 -21.16 11.56 2.56
C GLY A 320 -19.67 11.27 2.63
N LEU A 321 -18.95 11.70 1.61
CA LEU A 321 -17.52 11.46 1.45
C LEU A 321 -16.68 12.13 2.54
N ASP A 322 -16.92 13.41 2.84
CA ASP A 322 -16.12 14.16 3.80
C ASP A 322 -16.25 13.59 5.21
N GLN A 323 -17.47 13.15 5.57
CA GLN A 323 -17.73 12.49 6.85
C GLN A 323 -17.00 11.14 6.94
N MET A 324 -16.96 10.38 5.85
CA MET A 324 -16.23 9.12 5.78
C MET A 324 -14.71 9.34 5.92
N ARG A 325 -14.14 10.29 5.17
CA ARG A 325 -12.73 10.66 5.27
C ARG A 325 -12.37 11.12 6.67
N TYR A 326 -13.18 12.01 7.25
CA TYR A 326 -12.99 12.51 8.62
C TYR A 326 -13.02 11.37 9.64
N PHE A 327 -14.03 10.48 9.57
CA PHE A 327 -14.17 9.38 10.52
C PHE A 327 -12.92 8.50 10.54
N PHE A 328 -12.46 8.01 9.41
CA PHE A 328 -11.31 7.11 9.36
C PHE A 328 -10.00 7.78 9.81
N MET A 329 -9.79 9.04 9.47
CA MET A 329 -8.59 9.76 9.91
C MET A 329 -8.63 10.16 11.38
N ARG A 330 -9.82 10.32 11.97
CA ARG A 330 -9.98 10.72 13.37
C ARG A 330 -10.10 9.56 14.33
N GLU A 331 -10.82 8.50 13.95
CA GLU A 331 -11.14 7.36 14.83
C GLU A 331 -9.98 6.35 14.88
N VAL A 332 -9.26 6.19 13.80
CA VAL A 332 -8.18 5.19 13.68
C VAL A 332 -6.83 5.82 14.01
N PRO A 333 -6.20 5.46 15.15
CA PRO A 333 -4.83 5.92 15.43
C PRO A 333 -3.88 5.37 14.35
N TYR A 334 -3.25 6.27 13.58
CA TYR A 334 -2.46 5.90 12.43
C TYR A 334 -1.33 4.93 12.77
N GLY A 335 -1.24 3.82 12.02
CA GLY A 335 -0.31 2.72 12.29
C GLY A 335 -0.84 1.62 13.23
N LYS A 336 -2.01 1.80 13.84
CA LYS A 336 -2.69 0.78 14.66
C LYS A 336 -3.93 0.24 13.94
N ASP A 337 -4.42 -0.90 14.40
CA ASP A 337 -5.72 -1.40 13.96
C ASP A 337 -6.83 -0.47 14.43
N GLY A 338 -7.81 -0.26 13.56
CA GLY A 338 -9.02 0.50 13.85
C GLY A 338 -10.26 -0.35 13.72
N SER A 339 -11.40 0.17 14.16
CA SER A 339 -12.69 -0.50 13.99
C SER A 339 -13.73 0.48 13.48
N TYR A 340 -14.44 0.06 12.44
CA TYR A 340 -15.65 0.74 12.00
C TYR A 340 -16.85 0.15 12.74
N SER A 341 -17.73 1.03 13.21
CA SER A 341 -19.12 0.68 13.56
C SER A 341 -20.03 1.84 13.21
N HIS A 342 -21.28 1.55 12.83
CA HIS A 342 -22.27 2.58 12.53
C HIS A 342 -22.45 3.55 13.69
N LYS A 343 -22.51 3.04 14.93
CA LYS A 343 -22.66 3.86 16.15
C LYS A 343 -21.48 4.81 16.34
N ALA A 344 -20.25 4.33 16.20
CA ALA A 344 -19.05 5.17 16.33
C ALA A 344 -19.03 6.24 15.24
N PHE A 345 -19.36 5.89 14.00
CA PHE A 345 -19.42 6.82 12.90
C PHE A 345 -20.40 7.98 13.15
N VAL A 346 -21.65 7.67 13.49
CA VAL A 346 -22.68 8.68 13.78
C VAL A 346 -22.29 9.55 14.99
N ASN A 347 -21.80 8.94 16.06
CA ASN A 347 -21.38 9.69 17.24
C ASN A 347 -20.25 10.67 16.92
N ARG A 348 -19.24 10.23 16.18
CA ARG A 348 -18.09 11.06 15.81
C ARG A 348 -18.50 12.21 14.90
N THR A 349 -19.30 11.93 13.88
CA THR A 349 -19.79 12.94 12.94
C THR A 349 -20.63 14.01 13.66
N ASN A 350 -21.53 13.59 14.55
CA ASN A 350 -22.37 14.53 15.30
C ASN A 350 -21.55 15.34 16.32
N ALA A 351 -20.66 14.73 17.07
CA ALA A 351 -19.86 15.41 18.06
C ALA A 351 -18.88 16.40 17.42
N ASP A 352 -18.01 15.92 16.56
CA ASP A 352 -16.86 16.68 16.09
C ASP A 352 -17.24 17.62 14.93
N LEU A 353 -18.03 17.16 13.94
CA LEU A 353 -18.35 17.97 12.76
C LEU A 353 -19.60 18.84 12.98
N ALA A 354 -20.69 18.29 13.48
CA ALA A 354 -21.92 19.07 13.67
C ALA A 354 -21.84 19.97 14.90
N ASN A 355 -21.53 19.42 16.08
CA ASN A 355 -21.57 20.19 17.34
C ASN A 355 -20.33 21.05 17.55
N ASP A 356 -19.10 20.55 17.27
CA ASP A 356 -17.90 21.37 17.50
C ASP A 356 -17.66 22.32 16.31
N LEU A 357 -17.21 21.81 15.16
CA LEU A 357 -16.86 22.62 13.99
C LEU A 357 -18.06 23.40 13.44
N GLY A 358 -19.20 22.74 13.29
CA GLY A 358 -20.42 23.34 12.75
C GLY A 358 -20.95 24.47 13.65
N ASN A 359 -20.96 24.28 14.97
CA ASN A 359 -21.35 25.32 15.90
C ASN A 359 -20.35 26.47 15.93
N LEU A 360 -19.03 26.20 15.88
CA LEU A 360 -18.01 27.24 15.79
C LEU A 360 -18.23 28.10 14.56
N ALA A 361 -18.33 27.51 13.40
CA ALA A 361 -18.58 28.20 12.12
C ALA A 361 -19.90 29.01 12.17
N SER A 362 -21.00 28.38 12.58
CA SER A 362 -22.32 29.02 12.64
C SER A 362 -22.35 30.21 13.59
N ARG A 363 -21.78 30.08 14.79
CA ARG A 363 -21.76 31.16 15.79
C ARG A 363 -20.86 32.32 15.33
N SER A 364 -19.67 32.04 14.83
CA SER A 364 -18.72 33.04 14.34
C SER A 364 -19.31 33.82 13.16
N LEU A 365 -19.86 33.14 12.15
CA LEU A 365 -20.50 33.78 11.00
C LEU A 365 -21.73 34.57 11.37
N SER A 366 -22.53 34.10 12.33
CA SER A 366 -23.70 34.82 12.85
C SER A 366 -23.30 36.08 13.57
N MET A 367 -22.21 36.06 14.37
CA MET A 367 -21.66 37.25 15.01
C MET A 367 -21.18 38.30 14.01
N ILE A 368 -20.44 37.85 12.96
CA ILE A 368 -19.98 38.72 11.88
C ILE A 368 -21.18 39.34 11.15
N ALA A 369 -22.17 38.53 10.79
CA ALA A 369 -23.36 39.00 10.08
C ALA A 369 -24.11 40.08 10.90
N LYS A 370 -24.25 39.84 12.23
CA LYS A 370 -25.03 40.72 13.12
C LYS A 370 -24.29 42.01 13.50
N ASN A 371 -22.97 41.93 13.71
CA ASN A 371 -22.22 43.03 14.31
C ASN A 371 -21.28 43.76 13.30
N CYS A 372 -21.05 43.19 12.14
CA CYS A 372 -20.10 43.70 11.13
C CYS A 372 -20.74 43.80 9.74
N ASP A 373 -22.07 43.93 9.64
CA ASP A 373 -22.82 44.02 8.38
C ASP A 373 -22.50 42.91 7.38
N GLY A 374 -22.19 41.70 7.85
CA GLY A 374 -21.83 40.55 7.04
C GLY A 374 -20.43 40.62 6.38
N LYS A 375 -19.59 41.56 6.78
CA LYS A 375 -18.23 41.72 6.30
C LYS A 375 -17.22 41.33 7.37
N LEU A 376 -16.14 40.68 6.97
CA LEU A 376 -15.02 40.44 7.87
C LEU A 376 -14.46 41.77 8.35
N PRO A 377 -14.35 42.01 9.67
CA PRO A 377 -13.73 43.24 10.19
C PRO A 377 -12.26 43.29 9.77
N LYS A 378 -11.76 44.53 9.60
CA LYS A 378 -10.33 44.71 9.44
C LYS A 378 -9.64 44.37 10.76
N ILE A 379 -8.55 43.62 10.67
CA ILE A 379 -7.70 43.31 11.80
C ILE A 379 -6.86 44.57 12.09
N GLU A 380 -7.24 45.33 13.10
CA GLU A 380 -6.52 46.54 13.56
C GLU A 380 -6.33 46.44 15.07
N ASN A 381 -5.14 46.77 15.56
CA ASN A 381 -4.82 46.86 17.02
C ASN A 381 -5.08 45.54 17.79
N LEU A 382 -4.43 44.45 17.38
CA LEU A 382 -4.46 43.19 18.12
C LEU A 382 -4.00 43.42 19.57
N THR A 383 -4.68 42.80 20.49
CA THR A 383 -4.28 42.74 21.90
C THR A 383 -3.34 41.56 22.13
N SER A 384 -2.67 41.53 23.29
CA SER A 384 -1.81 40.36 23.63
C SER A 384 -2.60 39.04 23.73
N GLU A 385 -3.91 39.12 23.99
CA GLU A 385 -4.80 37.94 24.00
C GLU A 385 -5.11 37.46 22.58
N ASP A 386 -5.27 38.38 21.64
CA ASP A 386 -5.44 38.05 20.22
C ASP A 386 -4.15 37.41 19.64
N ASP A 387 -2.99 37.97 19.94
CA ASP A 387 -1.69 37.45 19.54
C ASP A 387 -1.47 36.01 20.08
N ALA A 388 -1.80 35.77 21.36
CA ALA A 388 -1.72 34.47 21.98
C ALA A 388 -2.63 33.41 21.29
N LEU A 389 -3.82 33.83 20.83
CA LEU A 389 -4.73 32.95 20.08
C LEU A 389 -4.18 32.61 18.69
N VAL A 390 -3.59 33.60 18.02
CA VAL A 390 -2.93 33.40 16.71
C VAL A 390 -1.73 32.45 16.85
N ASP A 391 -0.85 32.70 17.83
CA ASP A 391 0.31 31.85 18.13
C ASP A 391 -0.11 30.41 18.43
N LEU A 392 -1.21 30.23 19.18
CA LEU A 392 -1.76 28.91 19.48
C LEU A 392 -2.24 28.20 18.19
N ALA A 393 -2.88 28.93 17.28
CA ALA A 393 -3.36 28.39 16.02
C ALA A 393 -2.20 28.03 15.06
N GLU A 394 -1.14 28.83 15.04
CA GLU A 394 0.05 28.60 14.22
C GLU A 394 0.92 27.45 14.75
N SER A 395 0.87 27.18 16.06
CA SER A 395 1.62 26.11 16.72
C SER A 395 0.96 24.74 16.64
N ALA A 396 -0.32 24.68 16.26
CA ALA A 396 -1.13 23.45 16.19
C ALA A 396 -0.94 22.71 14.87
#